data_82b27ca55c526826cab0cbd9d1e0e20b
#
_entry.id   82b27ca55c526826cab0cbd9d1e0e20b
#
_cell.length_a   1.000
_cell.length_b   1.000
_cell.length_c   1.000
_cell.angle_alpha   90.00
_cell.angle_beta   90.00
_cell.angle_gamma   90.00
#
_symmetry.space_group_name_H-M   'P 1'
#
loop_
_entity.id
_entity.type
_entity.pdbx_description
1 polymer ?
#
loop_
_entity_poly.entity_id
_entity_poly.type
_entity_poly.pdbx_seq_one_letter_code
_entity_poly.pdbx_strand_id
1 'polypeptide(L)'
;MHHLLLTASTGGVELDFPAWLRITHFINFIMMGFLIRSGWEVLASHPRLYWNNHCTPGSEWIKFTKDKVPTTPGEFTARDDQRSLSPLISLPGKGQIGLGRAWHALVTFIWIANGLIYVGLLFLTGQWRRIVPTSWDIIPQAWESIQIYAGLHIPSIEHFQPYDALQQIMYFT
;
A
#
# COMPACT_ATOMS: atom_id res chain seq x y z
N MET A 1 4.46 -18.40 37.30
CA MET A 1 5.36 -17.42 36.68
C MET A 1 4.49 -16.25 36.24
N HIS A 2 4.51 -15.18 37.01
CA HIS A 2 3.60 -14.06 36.91
C HIS A 2 3.92 -13.20 35.68
N HIS A 3 2.90 -12.99 34.87
CA HIS A 3 2.87 -11.95 33.81
C HIS A 3 3.06 -10.57 34.48
N LEU A 4 4.16 -9.93 34.18
CA LEU A 4 4.37 -8.52 34.47
C LEU A 4 3.55 -7.71 33.46
N LEU A 5 2.25 -7.57 33.70
CA LEU A 5 1.43 -6.58 33.06
C LEU A 5 1.71 -5.24 33.75
N LEU A 6 2.51 -4.41 33.12
CA LEU A 6 2.56 -2.99 33.44
C LEU A 6 1.25 -2.37 32.99
N THR A 7 0.22 -2.47 33.81
CA THR A 7 -0.99 -1.69 33.69
C THR A 7 -0.68 -0.28 34.20
N ALA A 8 -0.31 0.61 33.32
CA ALA A 8 -0.45 2.02 33.59
C ALA A 8 -1.94 2.32 33.51
N SER A 9 -2.61 2.27 34.64
CA SER A 9 -3.99 2.75 34.83
C SER A 9 -3.99 4.27 34.79
N THR A 10 -4.02 4.82 33.61
CA THR A 10 -4.59 6.13 33.35
C THR A 10 -5.97 5.85 32.77
N GLY A 11 -7.04 6.43 33.34
CA GLY A 11 -8.44 6.23 32.95
C GLY A 11 -8.76 6.64 31.50
N GLY A 12 -7.96 6.19 30.56
CA GLY A 12 -8.07 6.32 29.12
C GLY A 12 -8.43 4.97 28.50
N VAL A 13 -9.22 5.02 27.47
CA VAL A 13 -9.55 3.92 26.58
C VAL A 13 -8.29 3.09 26.31
N GLU A 14 -8.32 1.80 26.67
CA GLU A 14 -7.23 0.88 26.32
C GLU A 14 -7.13 0.77 24.80
N LEU A 15 -6.20 1.53 24.23
CA LEU A 15 -5.83 1.48 22.80
C LEU A 15 -4.87 0.31 22.52
N ASP A 16 -4.97 -0.79 23.27
CA ASP A 16 -4.03 -1.89 23.10
C ASP A 16 -4.38 -2.71 21.85
N PHE A 17 -3.70 -2.36 20.77
CA PHE A 17 -3.73 -3.16 19.56
C PHE A 17 -2.87 -4.42 19.76
N PRO A 18 -3.40 -5.62 19.42
CA PRO A 18 -2.66 -6.86 19.52
C PRO A 18 -1.30 -6.80 18.82
N ALA A 19 -0.29 -7.47 19.38
CA ALA A 19 1.06 -7.48 18.79
C ALA A 19 1.07 -7.96 17.33
N TRP A 20 0.26 -8.97 16.99
CA TRP A 20 0.17 -9.48 15.62
C TRP A 20 -0.31 -8.40 14.64
N LEU A 21 -1.24 -7.54 15.05
CA LEU A 21 -1.75 -6.44 14.21
C LEU A 21 -0.63 -5.43 13.93
N ARG A 22 0.12 -5.04 14.95
CA ARG A 22 1.28 -4.14 14.81
C ARG A 22 2.35 -4.73 13.89
N ILE A 23 2.65 -6.03 14.06
CA ILE A 23 3.65 -6.74 13.26
C ILE A 23 3.22 -6.82 11.79
N THR A 24 2.00 -7.25 11.51
CA THR A 24 1.51 -7.37 10.12
C THR A 24 1.43 -6.02 9.42
N HIS A 25 1.06 -4.95 10.13
CA HIS A 25 1.08 -3.59 9.57
C HIS A 25 2.51 -3.10 9.31
N PHE A 26 3.46 -3.39 10.19
CA PHE A 26 4.85 -3.05 9.97
C PHE A 26 5.44 -3.78 8.76
N ILE A 27 5.16 -5.09 8.62
CA ILE A 27 5.55 -5.85 7.44
C ILE A 27 4.91 -5.25 6.19
N ASN A 28 3.62 -4.92 6.24
CA ASN A 28 2.91 -4.28 5.13
C ASN A 28 3.57 -2.97 4.71
N PHE A 29 3.93 -2.12 5.66
CA PHE A 29 4.63 -0.85 5.40
C PHE A 29 5.96 -1.08 4.66
N ILE A 30 6.78 -2.02 5.14
CA ILE A 30 8.05 -2.37 4.51
C ILE A 30 7.85 -2.92 3.10
N MET A 31 6.90 -3.85 2.93
CA MET A 31 6.60 -4.44 1.62
C MET A 31 6.07 -3.39 0.63
N MET A 32 5.22 -2.46 1.08
CA MET A 32 4.75 -1.34 0.24
C MET A 32 5.92 -0.46 -0.23
N GLY A 33 6.88 -0.16 0.63
CA GLY A 33 8.09 0.56 0.24
C GLY A 33 8.87 -0.17 -0.87
N PHE A 34 9.04 -1.49 -0.74
CA PHE A 34 9.70 -2.30 -1.77
C PHE A 34 8.87 -2.42 -3.05
N LEU A 35 7.54 -2.52 -2.96
CA LEU A 35 6.66 -2.55 -4.14
C LEU A 35 6.72 -1.26 -4.94
N ILE A 36 6.61 -0.12 -4.27
CA ILE A 36 6.74 1.19 -4.91
C ILE A 36 8.10 1.30 -5.60
N ARG A 37 9.15 0.90 -4.89
CA ARG A 37 10.50 0.96 -5.38
C ARG A 37 10.76 0.08 -6.60
N SER A 38 10.38 -1.20 -6.52
CA SER A 38 10.53 -2.15 -7.63
C SER A 38 9.63 -1.80 -8.81
N GLY A 39 8.43 -1.29 -8.53
CA GLY A 39 7.52 -0.76 -9.56
C GLY A 39 8.12 0.41 -10.32
N TRP A 40 8.81 1.30 -9.62
CA TRP A 40 9.51 2.43 -10.24
C TRP A 40 10.66 1.97 -11.16
N GLU A 41 11.40 0.94 -10.74
CA GLU A 41 12.46 0.35 -11.57
C GLU A 41 11.91 -0.32 -12.83
N VAL A 42 10.78 -1.04 -12.71
CA VAL A 42 10.06 -1.60 -13.86
C VAL A 42 9.59 -0.50 -14.80
N LEU A 43 9.01 0.58 -14.26
CA LEU A 43 8.53 1.71 -15.05
C LEU A 43 9.67 2.48 -15.75
N ALA A 44 10.81 2.66 -15.07
CA ALA A 44 11.98 3.30 -15.67
C ALA A 44 12.58 2.49 -16.82
N SER A 45 12.39 1.17 -16.76
CA SER A 45 12.83 0.26 -17.83
C SER A 45 11.84 0.18 -19.00
N HIS A 46 10.57 0.56 -18.76
CA HIS A 46 9.52 0.62 -19.79
C HIS A 46 8.74 1.92 -19.65
N PRO A 47 9.33 3.05 -20.02
CA PRO A 47 8.74 4.36 -19.79
C PRO A 47 7.59 4.70 -20.76
N ARG A 48 7.26 3.80 -21.67
CA ARG A 48 6.14 3.93 -22.63
C ARG A 48 5.14 2.83 -22.41
N LEU A 49 3.88 3.20 -22.18
CA LEU A 49 2.79 2.26 -21.97
C LEU A 49 1.89 2.22 -23.19
N TYR A 50 1.57 1.03 -23.65
CA TYR A 50 0.73 0.76 -24.79
C TYR A 50 -0.51 -0.05 -24.37
N TRP A 51 -1.62 0.15 -25.07
CA TRP A 51 -2.84 -0.64 -24.85
C TRP A 51 -2.77 -2.06 -25.45
N ASN A 52 -1.85 -2.28 -26.38
CA ASN A 52 -1.71 -3.55 -27.07
C ASN A 52 -0.25 -4.02 -27.10
N ASN A 53 -0.06 -5.28 -27.47
CA ASN A 53 1.25 -5.91 -27.48
C ASN A 53 2.12 -5.52 -28.69
N HIS A 54 1.61 -4.74 -29.64
CA HIS A 54 2.39 -4.34 -30.82
C HIS A 54 3.42 -3.26 -30.51
N CYS A 55 3.20 -2.49 -29.42
CA CYS A 55 4.14 -1.48 -28.92
C CYS A 55 4.69 -0.55 -30.03
N THR A 56 3.78 -0.10 -30.93
CA THR A 56 4.17 0.73 -32.06
C THR A 56 4.53 2.15 -31.58
N PRO A 57 5.76 2.64 -31.82
CA PRO A 57 6.16 4.00 -31.46
C PRO A 57 5.18 5.04 -32.03
N GLY A 58 4.76 5.98 -31.19
CA GLY A 58 3.74 7.00 -31.55
C GLY A 58 2.32 6.64 -31.18
N SER A 59 2.02 5.38 -30.78
CA SER A 59 0.70 4.93 -30.30
C SER A 59 0.64 4.75 -28.78
N GLU A 60 1.57 5.36 -28.05
CA GLU A 60 1.63 5.25 -26.62
C GLU A 60 0.41 5.88 -25.95
N TRP A 61 -0.18 5.16 -25.00
CA TRP A 61 -1.24 5.70 -24.14
C TRP A 61 -0.69 6.71 -23.13
N ILE A 62 0.41 6.35 -22.46
CA ILE A 62 1.14 7.23 -21.54
C ILE A 62 2.63 7.05 -21.79
N LYS A 63 3.39 8.15 -21.71
CA LYS A 63 4.85 8.13 -21.76
C LYS A 63 5.44 8.93 -20.61
N PHE A 64 6.41 8.34 -19.93
CA PHE A 64 7.18 8.94 -18.84
C PHE A 64 8.57 9.42 -19.27
N THR A 65 8.82 9.47 -20.58
CA THR A 65 10.07 9.95 -21.18
C THR A 65 9.80 11.05 -22.20
N LYS A 66 10.74 11.97 -22.34
CA LYS A 66 10.73 13.01 -23.39
C LYS A 66 11.51 12.61 -24.64
N ASP A 67 12.19 11.44 -24.58
CA ASP A 67 13.03 11.00 -25.68
C ASP A 67 12.19 10.67 -26.90
N LYS A 68 12.67 11.12 -28.05
CA LYS A 68 12.08 10.76 -29.35
C LYS A 68 12.67 9.41 -29.77
N VAL A 69 11.83 8.52 -30.22
CA VAL A 69 12.24 7.23 -30.78
C VAL A 69 11.98 7.23 -32.27
N PRO A 70 12.80 6.51 -33.05
CA PRO A 70 12.53 6.29 -34.46
C PRO A 70 11.17 5.63 -34.64
N THR A 71 10.41 6.09 -35.63
CA THR A 71 9.11 5.49 -35.98
C THR A 71 9.23 4.45 -37.09
N THR A 72 10.45 4.27 -37.63
CA THR A 72 10.72 3.30 -38.68
C THR A 72 10.73 1.89 -38.08
N PRO A 73 9.97 0.95 -38.66
CA PRO A 73 9.96 -0.44 -38.19
C PRO A 73 11.38 -1.05 -38.17
N GLY A 74 11.77 -1.63 -37.05
CA GLY A 74 13.06 -2.31 -36.90
C GLY A 74 14.23 -1.44 -36.41
N GLU A 75 14.08 -0.12 -36.36
CA GLU A 75 15.13 0.79 -35.87
C GLU A 75 15.09 1.00 -34.34
N PHE A 76 14.03 0.58 -33.69
CA PHE A 76 13.81 0.76 -32.26
C PHE A 76 13.36 -0.55 -31.59
N THR A 77 13.98 -0.86 -30.48
CA THR A 77 13.57 -1.95 -29.61
C THR A 77 13.29 -1.41 -28.20
N ALA A 78 12.46 -2.12 -27.42
CA ALA A 78 12.19 -1.76 -26.03
C ALA A 78 13.49 -1.70 -25.17
N ARG A 79 14.58 -2.31 -25.62
CA ARG A 79 15.88 -2.27 -24.96
C ARG A 79 16.55 -0.92 -25.08
N ASP A 80 16.31 -0.21 -26.19
CA ASP A 80 16.90 1.11 -26.46
C ASP A 80 16.29 2.20 -25.59
N ASP A 81 15.09 1.94 -25.07
CA ASP A 81 14.37 2.84 -24.17
C ASP A 81 14.68 2.59 -22.68
N GLN A 82 15.38 1.50 -22.36
CA GLN A 82 15.72 1.15 -20.98
C GLN A 82 16.70 2.14 -20.37
N ARG A 83 16.30 2.68 -19.22
CA ARG A 83 17.16 3.53 -18.39
C ARG A 83 17.43 2.85 -17.06
N SER A 84 18.68 2.78 -16.66
CA SER A 84 19.02 2.36 -15.30
C SER A 84 18.77 3.51 -14.33
N LEU A 85 18.12 3.21 -13.22
CA LEU A 85 18.01 4.14 -12.10
C LEU A 85 19.38 4.36 -11.43
N SER A 86 19.51 5.50 -10.74
CA SER A 86 20.71 5.78 -9.94
C SER A 86 21.02 4.61 -9.00
N PRO A 87 22.31 4.24 -8.81
CA PRO A 87 22.71 3.19 -7.87
C PRO A 87 22.20 3.41 -6.43
N LEU A 88 21.92 4.66 -6.03
CA LEU A 88 21.32 5.00 -4.74
C LEU A 88 19.86 4.58 -4.64
N ILE A 89 19.21 4.48 -5.79
CA ILE A 89 17.79 4.17 -5.86
C ILE A 89 17.56 2.76 -6.42
N SER A 90 18.43 2.17 -7.22
CA SER A 90 18.23 0.83 -7.79
C SER A 90 18.28 -0.27 -6.74
N LEU A 91 17.48 -1.31 -6.93
CA LEU A 91 17.54 -2.51 -6.11
C LEU A 91 18.91 -3.19 -6.23
N PRO A 92 19.36 -3.95 -5.21
CA PRO A 92 20.59 -4.70 -5.29
C PRO A 92 20.62 -5.61 -6.53
N GLY A 93 21.69 -5.50 -7.35
CA GLY A 93 21.85 -6.33 -8.55
C GLY A 93 22.03 -5.58 -9.86
N LYS A 94 22.37 -4.29 -9.84
CA LYS A 94 22.73 -3.47 -11.00
C LYS A 94 21.64 -3.27 -12.06
N GLY A 95 20.49 -2.70 -11.66
CA GLY A 95 19.57 -2.03 -12.60
C GLY A 95 19.14 -2.83 -13.83
N GLN A 96 19.09 -4.15 -13.76
CA GLN A 96 18.58 -5.00 -14.83
C GLN A 96 17.08 -5.17 -14.65
N ILE A 97 16.32 -4.93 -15.72
CA ILE A 97 14.87 -5.07 -15.74
C ILE A 97 14.37 -6.43 -15.22
N GLY A 98 15.08 -7.51 -15.58
CA GLY A 98 14.73 -8.85 -15.08
C GLY A 98 14.79 -8.95 -13.57
N LEU A 99 15.75 -8.27 -12.96
CA LEU A 99 15.90 -8.24 -11.51
C LEU A 99 14.81 -7.39 -10.84
N GLY A 100 14.46 -6.23 -11.39
CA GLY A 100 13.36 -5.39 -10.89
C GLY A 100 12.03 -6.14 -10.89
N ARG A 101 11.75 -6.88 -11.97
CA ARG A 101 10.54 -7.74 -12.06
C ARG A 101 10.59 -8.90 -11.06
N ALA A 102 11.72 -9.55 -10.87
CA ALA A 102 11.88 -10.63 -9.89
C ALA A 102 11.67 -10.13 -8.45
N TRP A 103 12.25 -8.99 -8.09
CA TRP A 103 12.02 -8.34 -6.82
C TRP A 103 10.56 -7.96 -6.62
N HIS A 104 9.94 -7.37 -7.64
CA HIS A 104 8.52 -6.98 -7.57
C HIS A 104 7.62 -8.21 -7.32
N ALA A 105 7.85 -9.29 -8.06
CA ALA A 105 7.10 -10.53 -7.88
C ALA A 105 7.31 -11.14 -6.49
N LEU A 106 8.55 -11.23 -6.01
CA LEU A 106 8.88 -11.77 -4.70
C LEU A 106 8.20 -10.96 -3.57
N VAL A 107 8.32 -9.64 -3.63
CA VAL A 107 7.73 -8.76 -2.61
C VAL A 107 6.20 -8.82 -2.67
N THR A 108 5.60 -8.91 -3.85
CA THR A 108 4.16 -9.11 -4.02
C THR A 108 3.71 -10.40 -3.35
N PHE A 109 4.46 -11.49 -3.50
CA PHE A 109 4.15 -12.77 -2.85
C PHE A 109 4.17 -12.66 -1.33
N ILE A 110 5.19 -12.03 -0.76
CA ILE A 110 5.31 -11.80 0.69
C ILE A 110 4.17 -10.89 1.18
N TRP A 111 3.85 -9.86 0.43
CA TRP A 111 2.78 -8.93 0.75
C TRP A 111 1.40 -9.62 0.76
N ILE A 112 1.10 -10.45 -0.24
CA ILE A 112 -0.13 -11.25 -0.29
C ILE A 112 -0.18 -12.24 0.88
N ALA A 113 0.92 -12.96 1.17
CA ALA A 113 0.98 -13.89 2.29
C ALA A 113 0.73 -13.18 3.64
N ASN A 114 1.34 -12.02 3.85
CA ASN A 114 1.09 -11.18 5.03
C ASN A 114 -0.37 -10.74 5.10
N GLY A 115 -0.98 -10.34 3.98
CA GLY A 115 -2.39 -9.97 3.91
C GLY A 115 -3.33 -11.13 4.27
N LEU A 116 -3.05 -12.33 3.78
CA LEU A 116 -3.83 -13.53 4.12
C LEU A 116 -3.71 -13.90 5.61
N ILE A 117 -2.50 -13.80 6.18
CA ILE A 117 -2.28 -14.01 7.61
C ILE A 117 -3.06 -12.96 8.41
N TYR A 118 -2.98 -11.69 8.03
CA TYR A 118 -3.72 -10.60 8.67
C TYR A 118 -5.22 -10.86 8.68
N VAL A 119 -5.80 -11.17 7.52
CA VAL A 119 -7.23 -11.45 7.39
C VAL A 119 -7.62 -12.69 8.22
N GLY A 120 -6.82 -13.76 8.16
CA GLY A 120 -7.04 -14.95 8.98
C GLY A 120 -7.06 -14.63 10.49
N LEU A 121 -6.06 -13.88 10.97
CA LEU A 121 -6.00 -13.48 12.39
C LEU A 121 -7.14 -12.53 12.76
N LEU A 122 -7.55 -11.65 11.86
CA LEU A 122 -8.67 -10.74 12.07
C LEU A 122 -9.97 -11.52 12.39
N PHE A 123 -10.24 -12.59 11.61
CA PHE A 123 -11.40 -13.44 11.83
C PHE A 123 -11.24 -14.33 13.07
N LEU A 124 -10.11 -14.98 13.24
CA LEU A 124 -9.84 -15.90 14.36
C LEU A 124 -9.89 -15.20 15.73
N THR A 125 -9.44 -13.95 15.79
CA THR A 125 -9.44 -13.17 17.04
C THR A 125 -10.73 -12.37 17.24
N GLY A 126 -11.68 -12.39 16.31
CA GLY A 126 -12.92 -11.63 16.37
C GLY A 126 -12.76 -10.11 16.20
N GLN A 127 -11.55 -9.64 15.87
CA GLN A 127 -11.26 -8.20 15.68
C GLN A 127 -11.94 -7.60 14.46
N TRP A 128 -12.41 -8.43 13.52
CA TRP A 128 -13.19 -7.99 12.36
C TRP A 128 -14.44 -7.17 12.75
N ARG A 129 -15.01 -7.43 13.95
CA ARG A 129 -16.16 -6.69 14.47
C ARG A 129 -15.90 -5.21 14.72
N ARG A 130 -14.64 -4.82 14.85
CA ARG A 130 -14.24 -3.40 14.99
C ARG A 130 -14.22 -2.66 13.66
N ILE A 131 -14.10 -3.40 12.57
CA ILE A 131 -13.92 -2.84 11.21
C ILE A 131 -15.23 -2.89 10.44
N VAL A 132 -16.00 -3.98 10.59
CA VAL A 132 -17.23 -4.19 9.84
C VAL A 132 -18.39 -3.43 10.50
N PRO A 133 -19.01 -2.49 9.78
CA PRO A 133 -20.20 -1.80 10.31
C PRO A 133 -21.37 -2.79 10.47
N THR A 134 -21.89 -2.88 11.68
CA THR A 134 -22.98 -3.82 12.02
C THR A 134 -24.33 -3.12 12.14
N SER A 135 -24.38 -1.79 12.09
CA SER A 135 -25.60 -0.99 12.26
C SER A 135 -25.67 0.10 11.19
N TRP A 136 -26.88 0.48 10.80
CA TRP A 136 -27.11 1.59 9.88
C TRP A 136 -26.81 2.97 10.47
N ASP A 137 -26.66 3.06 11.79
CA ASP A 137 -26.27 4.29 12.49
C ASP A 137 -24.85 4.76 12.12
N ILE A 138 -24.09 3.89 11.44
CA ILE A 138 -22.76 4.23 10.92
C ILE A 138 -22.80 5.41 9.95
N ILE A 139 -23.90 5.58 9.18
CA ILE A 139 -23.99 6.64 8.17
C ILE A 139 -24.05 8.03 8.79
N PRO A 140 -24.99 8.34 9.73
CA PRO A 140 -24.99 9.63 10.41
C PRO A 140 -23.72 9.87 11.23
N GLN A 141 -23.16 8.85 11.89
CA GLN A 141 -21.91 8.96 12.64
C GLN A 141 -20.72 9.27 11.73
N ALA A 142 -20.66 8.67 10.53
CA ALA A 142 -19.62 8.97 9.55
C ALA A 142 -19.73 10.42 9.04
N TRP A 143 -20.96 10.92 8.85
CA TRP A 143 -21.18 12.30 8.49
C TRP A 143 -20.71 13.28 9.57
N GLU A 144 -20.97 12.97 10.83
CA GLU A 144 -20.45 13.74 11.98
C GLU A 144 -18.92 13.73 12.00
N SER A 145 -18.28 12.58 11.79
CA SER A 145 -16.82 12.47 11.69
C SER A 145 -16.26 13.34 10.56
N ILE A 146 -16.91 13.37 9.38
CA ILE A 146 -16.52 14.24 8.27
C ILE A 146 -16.56 15.72 8.68
N GLN A 147 -17.60 16.14 9.36
CA GLN A 147 -17.73 17.54 9.80
C GLN A 147 -16.63 17.93 10.81
N ILE A 148 -16.30 17.03 11.75
CA ILE A 148 -15.23 17.22 12.73
C ILE A 148 -13.90 17.38 12.01
N TYR A 149 -13.56 16.48 11.10
CA TYR A 149 -12.29 16.54 10.35
C TYR A 149 -12.21 17.71 9.37
N ALA A 150 -13.31 18.04 8.70
CA ALA A 150 -13.36 19.22 7.81
C ALA A 150 -13.18 20.54 8.58
N GLY A 151 -13.62 20.58 9.84
CA GLY A 151 -13.39 21.69 10.75
C GLY A 151 -11.98 21.74 11.35
N LEU A 152 -11.07 20.83 10.98
CA LEU A 152 -9.73 20.66 11.56
C LEU A 152 -9.77 20.48 13.10
N HIS A 153 -10.86 19.91 13.61
CA HIS A 153 -10.98 19.58 15.02
C HIS A 153 -10.52 18.13 15.24
N ILE A 154 -9.75 17.95 16.32
CA ILE A 154 -9.40 16.58 16.77
C ILE A 154 -10.51 16.13 17.71
N PRO A 155 -11.09 14.93 17.53
CA PRO A 155 -12.08 14.40 18.47
C PRO A 155 -11.53 14.42 19.89
N SER A 156 -12.37 14.81 20.87
CA SER A 156 -11.99 14.78 22.28
C SER A 156 -11.66 13.35 22.70
N ILE A 157 -10.72 13.21 23.63
CA ILE A 157 -10.26 11.89 24.13
C ILE A 157 -11.44 11.07 24.70
N GLU A 158 -12.46 11.74 25.23
CA GLU A 158 -13.66 11.09 25.77
C GLU A 158 -14.52 10.41 24.69
N HIS A 159 -14.45 10.87 23.44
CA HIS A 159 -15.21 10.32 22.30
C HIS A 159 -14.31 9.58 21.31
N PHE A 160 -13.03 9.39 21.67
CA PHE A 160 -12.09 8.71 20.80
C PHE A 160 -12.40 7.20 20.75
N GLN A 161 -12.81 6.74 19.57
CA GLN A 161 -12.91 5.31 19.26
C GLN A 161 -11.73 4.91 18.35
N PRO A 162 -11.11 3.75 18.56
CA PRO A 162 -9.99 3.27 17.74
C PRO A 162 -10.28 3.22 16.24
N TYR A 163 -11.55 3.04 15.89
CA TYR A 163 -12.08 3.13 14.54
C TYR A 163 -13.38 3.91 14.60
N ASP A 164 -13.35 5.15 14.17
CA ASP A 164 -14.57 5.93 14.03
C ASP A 164 -15.41 5.45 12.84
N ALA A 165 -16.65 5.92 12.75
CA ALA A 165 -17.58 5.47 11.73
C ALA A 165 -17.08 5.71 10.30
N LEU A 166 -16.38 6.82 10.05
CA LEU A 166 -15.77 7.12 8.75
C LEU A 166 -14.65 6.14 8.43
N GLN A 167 -13.78 5.84 9.39
CA GLN A 167 -12.70 4.88 9.23
C GLN A 167 -13.24 3.47 8.99
N GLN A 168 -14.29 3.06 9.71
CA GLN A 168 -14.93 1.75 9.49
C GLN A 168 -15.45 1.62 8.04
N ILE A 169 -16.13 2.63 7.52
CA ILE A 169 -16.59 2.63 6.13
C ILE A 169 -15.40 2.55 5.17
N MET A 170 -14.35 3.35 5.37
CA MET A 170 -13.18 3.40 4.50
C MET A 170 -12.36 2.08 4.50
N TYR A 171 -12.36 1.34 5.61
CA TYR A 171 -11.68 0.04 5.67
C TYR A 171 -12.53 -1.11 5.14
N PHE A 172 -13.85 -0.96 5.14
CA PHE A 172 -14.77 -1.99 4.67
C PHE A 172 -14.98 -1.96 3.14
N THR A 173 -14.91 -0.78 2.51
CA THR A 173 -15.09 -0.59 1.05
C THR A 173 -13.78 -0.77 0.28
#